data_29c6072daad3ef7e04830e905943501b
#
_entry.id   29c6072daad3ef7e04830e905943501b
#
_cell.length_a   1.000
_cell.length_b   1.000
_cell.length_c   1.000
_cell.angle_alpha   90.00
_cell.angle_beta   90.00
_cell.angle_gamma   90.00
#
_symmetry.space_group_name_H-M   'P 1'
#
loop_
_entity.id
_entity.type
_entity.pdbx_description
1 polymer ?
#
loop_
_entity_poly.entity_id
_entity_poly.type
_entity_poly.pdbx_seq_one_letter_code
_entity_poly.pdbx_strand_id
1 'polypeptide(L)'
;MPEQLMSSRSKHDPELDELLIDAEADDEQVQQQPVVLHRPWLLLLGLVLVALNLRPALSSMAPVLGQVSEGLGLNASAAGLLTTLPVLCLGLFAPLAPILARRFGSERVILGILLTLALGILLRSALGATGVFVGSLIAGASIGIIGVLLPGIVKRDFPAHAGTLTGVYTMALCLGAAMAAGSTVPLSQYFGDSWAMGLGFWLLPALLAMLVWSPQARHGHGAHQVAYRVRGLWRDRLAWQVTLYMGLQSSLAYIVFGWLPSILIGRGLSPTEAGLVLSGSVLVQLISSLSAPWLATRGKDQRLAIVVVMLVTLSGLFGCLYAPISGLWGWAILLGLGQGGTFALALTLIVMRSKDSHVAANLSSMAQGVGYTLASMGPFAVGLVHDLTGGWAAVGWIFAVLGVGAIVFGLGAGRSLHVQVVSERV
;
A
#
# COMPACT_ATOMS: atom_id res chain seq x y z
N MET A 1 48.59 45.16 34.26
CA MET A 1 48.91 44.49 33.02
C MET A 1 48.66 43.05 33.17
N PRO A 2 47.63 42.52 32.56
CA PRO A 2 47.62 41.97 31.21
C PRO A 2 46.27 42.08 30.52
N GLU A 3 46.27 42.73 29.39
CA GLU A 3 45.17 42.73 28.40
C GLU A 3 45.84 42.47 27.05
N GLN A 4 45.79 41.23 26.52
CA GLN A 4 46.06 40.92 25.14
C GLN A 4 45.89 39.42 24.88
N LEU A 5 44.62 38.91 24.87
CA LEU A 5 44.28 37.60 24.33
C LEU A 5 42.76 37.48 24.08
N MET A 6 42.22 38.38 23.27
CA MET A 6 40.89 38.22 22.70
C MET A 6 40.80 39.07 21.41
N SER A 7 41.26 38.52 20.32
CA SER A 7 40.82 38.94 18.96
C SER A 7 41.39 38.02 17.90
N SER A 8 40.92 36.79 17.83
CA SER A 8 40.91 36.06 16.54
C SER A 8 39.46 36.07 16.02
N ARG A 9 39.01 37.23 15.55
CA ARG A 9 37.90 37.28 14.60
C ARG A 9 38.32 36.48 13.37
N SER A 10 37.68 35.34 13.16
CA SER A 10 37.67 34.60 11.90
C SER A 10 37.45 35.65 10.77
N LYS A 11 38.46 35.90 9.96
CA LYS A 11 38.30 36.67 8.74
C LYS A 11 37.30 35.91 7.87
N HIS A 12 36.12 36.46 7.74
CA HIS A 12 35.14 36.07 6.76
C HIS A 12 35.81 36.31 5.40
N ASP A 13 36.05 35.25 4.66
CA ASP A 13 36.71 35.33 3.36
C ASP A 13 35.59 35.34 2.30
N PRO A 14 35.31 36.55 1.72
CA PRO A 14 34.19 36.67 0.77
C PRO A 14 34.33 35.78 -0.47
N GLU A 15 35.55 35.44 -0.89
CA GLU A 15 35.80 34.54 -2.02
C GLU A 15 35.40 33.09 -1.68
N LEU A 16 35.54 32.68 -0.42
CA LEU A 16 35.14 31.33 0.03
C LEU A 16 33.61 31.20 0.11
N ASP A 17 32.93 32.25 0.54
CA ASP A 17 31.48 32.31 0.57
C ASP A 17 30.87 32.33 -0.84
N GLU A 18 31.48 33.09 -1.77
CA GLU A 18 31.05 33.14 -3.18
C GLU A 18 31.27 31.78 -3.87
N LEU A 19 32.39 31.09 -3.62
CA LEU A 19 32.65 29.73 -4.09
C LEU A 19 31.71 28.67 -3.50
N LEU A 20 31.29 28.85 -2.25
CA LEU A 20 30.31 27.95 -1.62
C LEU A 20 28.89 28.16 -2.16
N ILE A 21 28.52 29.43 -2.44
CA ILE A 21 27.23 29.79 -3.04
C ILE A 21 27.18 29.27 -4.50
N ASP A 22 28.26 29.41 -5.25
CA ASP A 22 28.36 28.91 -6.63
C ASP A 22 28.35 27.38 -6.65
N ALA A 23 29.01 26.70 -5.70
CA ALA A 23 28.98 25.25 -5.59
C ALA A 23 27.60 24.72 -5.17
N GLU A 24 26.87 25.42 -4.28
CA GLU A 24 25.48 25.09 -3.92
C GLU A 24 24.53 25.35 -5.09
N ALA A 25 24.72 26.42 -5.87
CA ALA A 25 23.93 26.73 -7.06
C ALA A 25 24.17 25.72 -8.18
N ASP A 26 25.41 25.26 -8.39
CA ASP A 26 25.74 24.20 -9.33
C ASP A 26 25.18 22.83 -8.89
N ASP A 27 25.20 22.51 -7.59
CA ASP A 27 24.56 21.29 -7.05
C ASP A 27 23.02 21.34 -7.19
N GLU A 28 22.37 22.52 -7.06
CA GLU A 28 20.93 22.68 -7.34
C GLU A 28 20.62 22.57 -8.84
N GLN A 29 21.49 23.06 -9.71
CA GLN A 29 21.32 22.97 -11.18
C GLN A 29 21.55 21.55 -11.69
N VAL A 30 22.46 20.78 -11.09
CA VAL A 30 22.67 19.35 -11.43
C VAL A 30 21.47 18.49 -11.00
N GLN A 31 20.70 18.89 -9.96
CA GLN A 31 19.48 18.20 -9.57
C GLN A 31 18.27 18.48 -10.45
N GLN A 32 18.31 19.51 -11.32
CA GLN A 32 17.18 19.97 -12.13
C GLN A 32 17.31 19.69 -13.64
N GLN A 33 18.26 18.86 -14.09
CA GLN A 33 18.23 18.48 -15.50
C GLN A 33 16.95 17.70 -15.80
N PRO A 34 16.05 18.24 -16.64
CA PRO A 34 14.82 17.55 -16.99
C PRO A 34 15.19 16.25 -17.70
N VAL A 35 14.79 15.13 -17.11
CA VAL A 35 14.90 13.83 -17.76
C VAL A 35 14.13 13.90 -19.07
N VAL A 36 14.84 13.87 -20.21
CA VAL A 36 14.21 13.86 -21.53
C VAL A 36 13.51 12.51 -21.70
N LEU A 37 12.25 12.46 -21.35
CA LEU A 37 11.40 11.30 -21.55
C LEU A 37 11.12 11.15 -23.05
N HIS A 38 11.66 10.12 -23.66
CA HIS A 38 11.44 9.85 -25.10
C HIS A 38 9.97 9.63 -25.44
N ARG A 39 9.15 9.12 -24.49
CA ARG A 39 7.69 8.88 -24.66
C ARG A 39 6.98 8.95 -23.30
N PRO A 40 6.69 10.14 -22.76
CA PRO A 40 6.11 10.29 -21.41
C PRO A 40 4.73 9.63 -21.28
N TRP A 41 3.93 9.62 -22.35
CA TRP A 41 2.63 8.96 -22.36
C TRP A 41 2.72 7.42 -22.19
N LEU A 42 3.78 6.80 -22.76
CA LEU A 42 3.99 5.35 -22.65
C LEU A 42 4.43 4.95 -21.24
N LEU A 43 5.24 5.79 -20.60
CA LEU A 43 5.61 5.62 -19.18
C LEU A 43 4.37 5.75 -18.29
N LEU A 44 3.53 6.77 -18.53
CA LEU A 44 2.30 6.96 -17.78
C LEU A 44 1.34 5.78 -17.95
N LEU A 45 1.11 5.32 -19.19
CA LEU A 45 0.30 4.14 -19.47
C LEU A 45 0.86 2.90 -18.75
N GLY A 46 2.18 2.70 -18.83
CA GLY A 46 2.86 1.63 -18.12
C GLY A 46 2.66 1.70 -16.60
N LEU A 47 2.82 2.88 -15.99
CA LEU A 47 2.58 3.10 -14.55
C LEU A 47 1.13 2.75 -14.16
N VAL A 48 0.15 3.19 -14.94
CA VAL A 48 -1.27 2.89 -14.69
C VAL A 48 -1.54 1.39 -14.78
N LEU A 49 -1.04 0.72 -15.83
CA LEU A 49 -1.23 -0.73 -16.01
C LEU A 49 -0.51 -1.54 -14.93
N VAL A 50 0.71 -1.15 -14.55
CA VAL A 50 1.42 -1.79 -13.44
C VAL A 50 0.62 -1.63 -12.15
N ALA A 51 0.19 -0.41 -11.81
CA ALA A 51 -0.61 -0.13 -10.61
C ALA A 51 -1.91 -0.93 -10.58
N LEU A 52 -2.63 -1.01 -11.71
CA LEU A 52 -3.86 -1.78 -11.85
C LEU A 52 -3.65 -3.26 -11.50
N ASN A 53 -2.47 -3.81 -11.74
CA ASN A 53 -2.16 -5.22 -11.48
C ASN A 53 -1.71 -5.51 -10.03
N LEU A 54 -1.44 -4.50 -9.20
CA LEU A 54 -0.95 -4.75 -7.83
C LEU A 54 -2.02 -5.22 -6.84
N ARG A 55 -3.29 -5.00 -7.09
CA ARG A 55 -4.37 -5.36 -6.16
C ARG A 55 -5.18 -6.60 -6.56
N PRO A 56 -5.34 -6.96 -7.83
CA PRO A 56 -6.14 -8.13 -8.24
C PRO A 56 -5.72 -9.42 -7.55
N ALA A 57 -4.42 -9.67 -7.38
CA ALA A 57 -3.94 -10.88 -6.72
C ALA A 57 -4.38 -11.01 -5.25
N LEU A 58 -4.70 -9.89 -4.59
CA LEU A 58 -5.22 -9.86 -3.22
C LEU A 58 -6.76 -9.98 -3.22
N SER A 59 -7.44 -9.15 -4.02
CA SER A 59 -8.89 -8.99 -3.97
C SER A 59 -9.67 -10.05 -4.77
N SER A 60 -9.03 -10.76 -5.71
CA SER A 60 -9.67 -11.86 -6.46
C SER A 60 -9.89 -13.12 -5.62
N MET A 61 -9.09 -13.36 -4.59
CA MET A 61 -9.14 -14.57 -3.79
C MET A 61 -10.39 -14.63 -2.91
N ALA A 62 -10.74 -13.52 -2.24
CA ALA A 62 -11.79 -13.50 -1.22
C ALA A 62 -13.17 -13.96 -1.73
N PRO A 63 -13.68 -13.53 -2.91
CA PRO A 63 -14.98 -13.96 -3.40
C PRO A 63 -15.05 -15.45 -3.74
N VAL A 64 -13.94 -16.08 -4.09
CA VAL A 64 -13.85 -17.52 -4.44
C VAL A 64 -13.21 -18.36 -3.34
N LEU A 65 -12.92 -17.77 -2.16
CA LEU A 65 -12.22 -18.45 -1.06
C LEU A 65 -12.95 -19.71 -0.59
N GLY A 66 -14.29 -19.69 -0.56
CA GLY A 66 -15.10 -20.87 -0.24
C GLY A 66 -14.88 -22.00 -1.24
N GLN A 67 -14.97 -21.72 -2.55
CA GLN A 67 -14.74 -22.70 -3.61
C GLN A 67 -13.32 -23.28 -3.58
N VAL A 68 -12.32 -22.42 -3.30
CA VAL A 68 -10.92 -22.85 -3.15
C VAL A 68 -10.77 -23.75 -1.91
N SER A 69 -11.39 -23.38 -0.79
CA SER A 69 -11.31 -24.15 0.46
C SER A 69 -11.98 -25.52 0.32
N GLU A 70 -13.17 -25.58 -0.28
CA GLU A 70 -13.86 -26.84 -0.54
C GLU A 70 -13.10 -27.71 -1.54
N GLY A 71 -12.65 -27.13 -2.65
CA GLY A 71 -11.93 -27.87 -3.70
C GLY A 71 -10.56 -28.39 -3.28
N LEU A 72 -9.93 -27.79 -2.27
CA LEU A 72 -8.61 -28.17 -1.76
C LEU A 72 -8.64 -28.78 -0.34
N GLY A 73 -9.82 -28.89 0.27
CA GLY A 73 -9.98 -29.43 1.63
C GLY A 73 -9.34 -28.55 2.71
N LEU A 74 -9.35 -27.22 2.54
CA LEU A 74 -8.74 -26.28 3.50
C LEU A 74 -9.73 -25.97 4.64
N ASN A 75 -9.24 -25.98 5.88
CA ASN A 75 -9.98 -25.44 7.02
C ASN A 75 -9.89 -23.89 7.08
N ALA A 76 -10.66 -23.26 7.97
CA ALA A 76 -10.69 -21.80 8.09
C ALA A 76 -9.34 -21.20 8.47
N SER A 77 -8.53 -21.88 9.28
CA SER A 77 -7.18 -21.43 9.63
C SER A 77 -6.25 -21.42 8.41
N ALA A 78 -6.32 -22.45 7.55
CA ALA A 78 -5.55 -22.51 6.30
C ALA A 78 -6.03 -21.44 5.30
N ALA A 79 -7.34 -21.20 5.21
CA ALA A 79 -7.89 -20.09 4.43
C ALA A 79 -7.44 -18.73 4.97
N GLY A 80 -7.39 -18.56 6.29
CA GLY A 80 -6.81 -17.39 6.96
C GLY A 80 -5.34 -17.18 6.64
N LEU A 81 -4.55 -18.25 6.65
CA LEU A 81 -3.16 -18.22 6.24
C LEU A 81 -3.01 -17.81 4.75
N LEU A 82 -3.86 -18.33 3.88
CA LEU A 82 -3.86 -18.01 2.47
C LEU A 82 -4.14 -16.52 2.19
N THR A 83 -5.03 -15.88 2.96
CA THR A 83 -5.31 -14.45 2.86
C THR A 83 -4.24 -13.59 3.54
N THR A 84 -3.57 -14.12 4.56
CA THR A 84 -2.51 -13.46 5.32
C THR A 84 -1.18 -13.41 4.56
N LEU A 85 -0.82 -14.53 3.92
CA LEU A 85 0.49 -14.75 3.32
C LEU A 85 0.90 -13.67 2.30
N PRO A 86 0.04 -13.24 1.37
CA PRO A 86 0.39 -12.16 0.45
C PRO A 86 0.67 -10.84 1.17
N VAL A 87 -0.11 -10.53 2.21
CA VAL A 87 0.06 -9.27 2.98
C VAL A 87 1.35 -9.30 3.80
N LEU A 88 1.67 -10.43 4.41
CA LEU A 88 2.92 -10.65 5.11
C LEU A 88 4.12 -10.45 4.17
N CYS A 89 4.08 -11.08 3.00
CA CYS A 89 5.13 -10.95 2.00
C CYS A 89 5.26 -9.53 1.46
N LEU A 90 4.15 -8.80 1.32
CA LEU A 90 4.13 -7.40 0.93
C LEU A 90 4.98 -6.54 1.89
N GLY A 91 4.86 -6.76 3.21
CA GLY A 91 5.69 -6.09 4.22
C GLY A 91 7.14 -6.58 4.23
N LEU A 92 7.36 -7.90 4.27
CA LEU A 92 8.70 -8.50 4.39
C LEU A 92 9.61 -8.22 3.19
N PHE A 93 9.05 -8.19 1.97
CA PHE A 93 9.82 -8.00 0.75
C PHE A 93 9.92 -6.53 0.31
N ALA A 94 9.14 -5.62 0.88
CA ALA A 94 9.23 -4.17 0.61
C ALA A 94 10.66 -3.60 0.76
N PRO A 95 11.46 -3.94 1.78
CA PRO A 95 12.83 -3.44 1.93
C PRO A 95 13.79 -3.88 0.82
N LEU A 96 13.48 -4.94 0.05
CA LEU A 96 14.30 -5.36 -1.07
C LEU A 96 14.20 -4.40 -2.27
N ALA A 97 13.10 -3.64 -2.37
CA ALA A 97 12.85 -2.74 -3.49
C ALA A 97 14.00 -1.74 -3.73
N PRO A 98 14.44 -0.93 -2.75
CA PRO A 98 15.54 0.01 -2.96
C PRO A 98 16.89 -0.70 -3.19
N ILE A 99 17.11 -1.90 -2.65
CA ILE A 99 18.33 -2.68 -2.86
C ILE A 99 18.41 -3.14 -4.32
N LEU A 100 17.33 -3.73 -4.83
CA LEU A 100 17.24 -4.17 -6.21
C LEU A 100 17.31 -3.00 -7.20
N ALA A 101 16.60 -1.89 -6.90
CA ALA A 101 16.59 -0.70 -7.75
C ALA A 101 17.98 -0.06 -7.88
N ARG A 102 18.76 -0.01 -6.81
CA ARG A 102 20.15 0.46 -6.85
C ARG A 102 21.05 -0.43 -7.72
N ARG A 103 20.84 -1.74 -7.72
CA ARG A 103 21.67 -2.68 -8.46
C ARG A 103 21.29 -2.80 -9.93
N PHE A 104 20.01 -2.81 -10.26
CA PHE A 104 19.51 -3.14 -11.60
C PHE A 104 18.76 -1.99 -12.28
N GLY A 105 18.45 -0.91 -11.56
CA GLY A 105 17.57 0.15 -12.01
C GLY A 105 16.09 -0.18 -11.77
N SER A 106 15.29 0.84 -11.41
CA SER A 106 13.88 0.66 -11.02
C SER A 106 13.04 0.04 -12.13
N GLU A 107 13.25 0.43 -13.38
CA GLU A 107 12.47 -0.01 -14.55
C GLU A 107 12.70 -1.50 -14.85
N ARG A 108 13.95 -1.96 -14.78
CA ARG A 108 14.29 -3.38 -14.99
C ARG A 108 13.78 -4.24 -13.84
N VAL A 109 13.86 -3.72 -12.62
CA VAL A 109 13.32 -4.42 -11.45
C VAL A 109 11.81 -4.59 -11.60
N ILE A 110 11.06 -3.55 -11.96
CA ILE A 110 9.61 -3.65 -12.17
C ILE A 110 9.29 -4.69 -13.26
N LEU A 111 10.00 -4.70 -14.38
CA LEU A 111 9.78 -5.70 -15.43
C LEU A 111 10.02 -7.13 -14.92
N GLY A 112 11.15 -7.39 -14.24
CA GLY A 112 11.45 -8.69 -13.66
C GLY A 112 10.43 -9.12 -12.61
N ILE A 113 9.97 -8.19 -11.77
CA ILE A 113 8.97 -8.47 -10.73
C ILE A 113 7.56 -8.65 -11.33
N LEU A 114 7.20 -7.99 -12.44
CA LEU A 114 5.96 -8.30 -13.17
C LEU A 114 5.98 -9.72 -13.73
N LEU A 115 7.13 -10.21 -14.20
CA LEU A 115 7.29 -11.60 -14.62
C LEU A 115 7.09 -12.57 -13.44
N THR A 116 7.67 -12.26 -12.27
CA THR A 116 7.47 -13.09 -11.07
C THR A 116 6.02 -13.03 -10.58
N LEU A 117 5.33 -11.88 -10.68
CA LEU A 117 3.90 -11.76 -10.40
C LEU A 117 3.06 -12.64 -11.34
N ALA A 118 3.33 -12.58 -12.64
CA ALA A 118 2.65 -13.42 -13.64
C ALA A 118 2.87 -14.92 -13.35
N LEU A 119 4.09 -15.31 -13.01
CA LEU A 119 4.39 -16.68 -12.58
C LEU A 119 3.63 -17.06 -11.30
N GLY A 120 3.57 -16.17 -10.31
CA GLY A 120 2.79 -16.39 -9.07
C GLY A 120 1.32 -16.61 -9.37
N ILE A 121 0.71 -15.83 -10.27
CA ILE A 121 -0.68 -16.01 -10.69
C ILE A 121 -0.87 -17.36 -11.41
N LEU A 122 0.04 -17.73 -12.29
CA LEU A 122 0.01 -19.00 -13.00
C LEU A 122 0.11 -20.20 -12.05
N LEU A 123 1.06 -20.19 -11.13
CA LEU A 123 1.23 -21.27 -10.13
C LEU A 123 -0.02 -21.41 -9.26
N ARG A 124 -0.63 -20.28 -8.85
CA ARG A 124 -1.84 -20.25 -8.03
C ARG A 124 -3.04 -20.93 -8.72
N SER A 125 -3.10 -20.88 -10.06
CA SER A 125 -4.19 -21.46 -10.84
C SER A 125 -3.90 -22.88 -11.36
N ALA A 126 -2.63 -23.34 -11.38
CA ALA A 126 -2.26 -24.58 -12.07
C ALA A 126 -1.89 -25.75 -11.13
N LEU A 127 -1.39 -25.49 -9.91
CA LEU A 127 -0.73 -26.51 -9.10
C LEU A 127 -1.45 -26.87 -7.78
N GLY A 128 -2.78 -26.77 -7.72
CA GLY A 128 -3.58 -27.14 -6.56
C GLY A 128 -3.18 -26.40 -5.27
N ALA A 129 -3.24 -27.06 -4.10
CA ALA A 129 -2.98 -26.43 -2.81
C ALA A 129 -1.58 -25.79 -2.72
N THR A 130 -0.53 -26.54 -3.08
CA THR A 130 0.85 -26.00 -3.06
C THR A 130 0.98 -24.77 -3.96
N GLY A 131 0.40 -24.81 -5.17
CA GLY A 131 0.42 -23.69 -6.10
C GLY A 131 -0.30 -22.47 -5.58
N VAL A 132 -1.44 -22.66 -4.90
CA VAL A 132 -2.21 -21.54 -4.32
C VAL A 132 -1.39 -20.83 -3.24
N PHE A 133 -0.71 -21.54 -2.34
CA PHE A 133 0.10 -20.92 -1.30
C PHE A 133 1.39 -20.29 -1.87
N VAL A 134 2.16 -21.04 -2.65
CA VAL A 134 3.42 -20.55 -3.24
C VAL A 134 3.15 -19.38 -4.19
N GLY A 135 2.15 -19.49 -5.03
CA GLY A 135 1.76 -18.41 -5.95
C GLY A 135 1.29 -17.15 -5.22
N SER A 136 0.58 -17.30 -4.10
CA SER A 136 0.16 -16.17 -3.26
C SER A 136 1.34 -15.49 -2.55
N LEU A 137 2.33 -16.26 -2.09
CA LEU A 137 3.58 -15.74 -1.54
C LEU A 137 4.34 -14.92 -2.59
N ILE A 138 4.54 -15.48 -3.78
CA ILE A 138 5.24 -14.82 -4.90
C ILE A 138 4.50 -13.54 -5.30
N ALA A 139 3.17 -13.59 -5.41
CA ALA A 139 2.35 -12.43 -5.75
C ALA A 139 2.49 -11.32 -4.69
N GLY A 140 2.40 -11.66 -3.40
CA GLY A 140 2.56 -10.70 -2.31
C GLY A 140 3.94 -10.04 -2.31
N ALA A 141 5.01 -10.82 -2.46
CA ALA A 141 6.38 -10.31 -2.57
C ALA A 141 6.55 -9.36 -3.76
N SER A 142 6.00 -9.74 -4.92
CA SER A 142 6.02 -8.92 -6.13
C SER A 142 5.31 -7.59 -5.95
N ILE A 143 4.11 -7.61 -5.35
CA ILE A 143 3.33 -6.41 -5.06
C ILE A 143 4.08 -5.48 -4.10
N GLY A 144 4.70 -6.03 -3.04
CA GLY A 144 5.46 -5.26 -2.06
C GLY A 144 6.63 -4.51 -2.70
N ILE A 145 7.41 -5.18 -3.55
CA ILE A 145 8.56 -4.57 -4.23
C ILE A 145 8.11 -3.47 -5.21
N ILE A 146 7.13 -3.76 -6.09
CA ILE A 146 6.65 -2.78 -7.06
C ILE A 146 6.00 -1.58 -6.34
N GLY A 147 5.19 -1.82 -5.30
CA GLY A 147 4.50 -0.78 -4.55
C GLY A 147 5.42 0.27 -3.92
N VAL A 148 6.65 -0.12 -3.54
CA VAL A 148 7.67 0.81 -3.04
C VAL A 148 8.34 1.60 -4.18
N LEU A 149 8.49 1.02 -5.37
CA LEU A 149 9.21 1.66 -6.49
C LEU A 149 8.35 2.69 -7.26
N LEU A 150 7.05 2.44 -7.40
CA LEU A 150 6.16 3.30 -8.20
C LEU A 150 6.16 4.77 -7.77
N PRO A 151 5.99 5.12 -6.46
CA PRO A 151 6.03 6.52 -6.03
C PRO A 151 7.37 7.20 -6.32
N GLY A 152 8.47 6.45 -6.24
CA GLY A 152 9.81 6.96 -6.56
C GLY A 152 9.95 7.35 -8.03
N ILE A 153 9.43 6.52 -8.95
CA ILE A 153 9.43 6.81 -10.39
C ILE A 153 8.54 8.01 -10.70
N VAL A 154 7.34 8.09 -10.12
CA VAL A 154 6.44 9.24 -10.31
C VAL A 154 7.13 10.54 -9.88
N LYS A 155 7.78 10.55 -8.72
CA LYS A 155 8.46 11.75 -8.20
C LYS A 155 9.69 12.14 -9.04
N ARG A 156 10.44 11.15 -9.54
CA ARG A 156 11.62 11.37 -10.38
C ARG A 156 11.26 11.88 -11.77
N ASP A 157 10.31 11.23 -12.44
CA ASP A 157 10.06 11.46 -13.87
C ASP A 157 8.98 12.52 -14.11
N PHE A 158 8.14 12.81 -13.10
CA PHE A 158 7.06 13.78 -13.19
C PHE A 158 6.99 14.69 -11.95
N PRO A 159 8.07 15.40 -11.58
CA PRO A 159 8.13 16.18 -10.34
C PRO A 159 7.04 17.25 -10.26
N ALA A 160 6.76 17.95 -11.38
CA ALA A 160 5.73 18.99 -11.45
C ALA A 160 4.29 18.47 -11.31
N HIS A 161 4.05 17.19 -11.59
CA HIS A 161 2.72 16.56 -11.58
C HIS A 161 2.64 15.36 -10.60
N ALA A 162 3.63 15.23 -9.72
CA ALA A 162 3.75 14.05 -8.84
C ALA A 162 2.48 13.80 -8.01
N GLY A 163 1.84 14.84 -7.48
CA GLY A 163 0.59 14.72 -6.73
C GLY A 163 -0.56 14.15 -7.57
N THR A 164 -0.78 14.70 -8.77
CA THR A 164 -1.83 14.25 -9.69
C THR A 164 -1.59 12.80 -10.14
N LEU A 165 -0.36 12.46 -10.51
CA LEU A 165 -0.03 11.11 -10.97
C LEU A 165 -0.05 10.08 -9.84
N THR A 166 0.27 10.50 -8.60
CA THR A 166 0.05 9.67 -7.42
C THR A 166 -1.44 9.35 -7.26
N GLY A 167 -2.31 10.34 -7.46
CA GLY A 167 -3.77 10.13 -7.51
C GLY A 167 -4.17 9.14 -8.60
N VAL A 168 -3.67 9.32 -9.83
CA VAL A 168 -3.98 8.45 -10.98
C VAL A 168 -3.56 7.01 -10.73
N TYR A 169 -2.34 6.75 -10.26
CA TYR A 169 -1.94 5.36 -10.00
C TYR A 169 -2.68 4.76 -8.80
N THR A 170 -3.03 5.55 -7.79
CA THR A 170 -3.86 5.09 -6.67
C THR A 170 -5.27 4.71 -7.13
N MET A 171 -5.85 5.50 -8.03
CA MET A 171 -7.11 5.14 -8.69
C MET A 171 -6.99 3.82 -9.47
N ALA A 172 -5.90 3.62 -10.21
CA ALA A 172 -5.66 2.38 -10.93
C ALA A 172 -5.54 1.16 -9.99
N LEU A 173 -4.86 1.31 -8.84
CA LEU A 173 -4.82 0.31 -7.76
C LEU A 173 -6.22 -0.08 -7.28
N CYS A 174 -7.05 0.91 -6.96
CA CYS A 174 -8.41 0.68 -6.49
C CYS A 174 -9.30 0.08 -7.58
N LEU A 175 -9.18 0.56 -8.83
CA LEU A 175 -9.91 0.01 -9.97
C LEU A 175 -9.57 -1.47 -10.19
N GLY A 176 -8.28 -1.82 -10.17
CA GLY A 176 -7.84 -3.21 -10.27
C GLY A 176 -8.39 -4.10 -9.16
N ALA A 177 -8.42 -3.59 -7.91
CA ALA A 177 -9.01 -4.30 -6.79
C ALA A 177 -10.52 -4.51 -6.95
N ALA A 178 -11.25 -3.46 -7.35
CA ALA A 178 -12.69 -3.51 -7.56
C ALA A 178 -13.07 -4.46 -8.71
N MET A 179 -12.37 -4.36 -9.84
CA MET A 179 -12.56 -5.27 -10.97
C MET A 179 -12.36 -6.73 -10.54
N ALA A 180 -11.30 -7.01 -9.79
CA ALA A 180 -11.02 -8.38 -9.35
C ALA A 180 -12.09 -8.89 -8.36
N ALA A 181 -12.46 -8.09 -7.39
CA ALA A 181 -13.47 -8.48 -6.41
C ALA A 181 -14.84 -8.74 -7.05
N GLY A 182 -15.23 -7.90 -8.04
CA GLY A 182 -16.54 -8.01 -8.68
C GLY A 182 -16.62 -9.04 -9.81
N SER A 183 -15.51 -9.31 -10.54
CA SER A 183 -15.56 -10.14 -11.74
C SER A 183 -15.00 -11.55 -11.58
N THR A 184 -14.26 -11.88 -10.50
CA THR A 184 -13.62 -13.20 -10.38
C THR A 184 -14.64 -14.33 -10.28
N VAL A 185 -15.76 -14.16 -9.58
CA VAL A 185 -16.83 -15.17 -9.50
C VAL A 185 -17.54 -15.34 -10.86
N PRO A 186 -18.04 -14.27 -11.52
CA PRO A 186 -18.58 -14.38 -12.87
C PRO A 186 -17.62 -15.04 -13.88
N LEU A 187 -16.32 -14.75 -13.78
CA LEU A 187 -15.30 -15.38 -14.63
C LEU A 187 -15.17 -16.88 -14.31
N SER A 188 -15.15 -17.26 -13.02
CA SER A 188 -15.10 -18.68 -12.66
C SER A 188 -16.31 -19.44 -13.19
N GLN A 189 -17.50 -18.86 -13.11
CA GLN A 189 -18.75 -19.43 -13.63
C GLN A 189 -18.71 -19.57 -15.16
N TYR A 190 -18.21 -18.52 -15.86
CA TYR A 190 -18.06 -18.54 -17.31
C TYR A 190 -17.11 -19.67 -17.80
N PHE A 191 -16.09 -20.00 -17.01
CA PHE A 191 -15.15 -21.09 -17.29
C PHE A 191 -15.55 -22.42 -16.62
N GLY A 192 -16.85 -22.68 -16.47
CA GLY A 192 -17.38 -23.97 -15.97
C GLY A 192 -17.18 -24.17 -14.46
N ASP A 193 -17.42 -23.14 -13.67
CA ASP A 193 -17.28 -23.09 -12.21
C ASP A 193 -15.87 -23.39 -11.70
N SER A 194 -14.86 -23.06 -12.53
CA SER A 194 -13.46 -23.26 -12.19
C SER A 194 -12.89 -22.02 -11.49
N TRP A 195 -12.75 -22.09 -10.17
CA TRP A 195 -12.05 -21.04 -9.41
C TRP A 195 -10.61 -20.80 -9.91
N ALA A 196 -9.93 -21.87 -10.37
CA ALA A 196 -8.59 -21.81 -10.91
C ALA A 196 -8.50 -20.94 -12.17
N MET A 197 -9.45 -21.09 -13.08
CA MET A 197 -9.54 -20.27 -14.29
C MET A 197 -9.95 -18.83 -13.96
N GLY A 198 -10.87 -18.62 -13.01
CA GLY A 198 -11.25 -17.29 -12.52
C GLY A 198 -10.07 -16.53 -11.95
N LEU A 199 -9.21 -17.19 -11.16
CA LEU A 199 -7.97 -16.60 -10.64
C LEU A 199 -6.91 -16.44 -11.74
N GLY A 200 -6.79 -17.41 -12.64
CA GLY A 200 -5.83 -17.43 -13.76
C GLY A 200 -6.06 -16.32 -14.77
N PHE A 201 -7.31 -15.86 -14.93
CA PHE A 201 -7.64 -14.75 -15.83
C PHE A 201 -6.79 -13.51 -15.58
N TRP A 202 -6.43 -13.22 -14.32
CA TRP A 202 -5.63 -12.07 -13.94
C TRP A 202 -4.17 -12.12 -14.43
N LEU A 203 -3.76 -13.25 -15.03
CA LEU A 203 -2.50 -13.34 -15.76
C LEU A 203 -2.51 -12.44 -17.01
N LEU A 204 -3.63 -12.30 -17.70
CA LEU A 204 -3.73 -11.51 -18.95
C LEU A 204 -3.41 -10.02 -18.74
N PRO A 205 -4.03 -9.31 -17.76
CA PRO A 205 -3.65 -7.94 -17.45
C PRO A 205 -2.19 -7.79 -17.00
N ALA A 206 -1.63 -8.78 -16.27
CA ALA A 206 -0.24 -8.75 -15.85
C ALA A 206 0.73 -8.86 -17.03
N LEU A 207 0.45 -9.74 -17.98
CA LEU A 207 1.21 -9.87 -19.24
C LEU A 207 1.11 -8.59 -20.08
N LEU A 208 -0.07 -7.99 -20.16
CA LEU A 208 -0.26 -6.71 -20.86
C LEU A 208 0.57 -5.59 -20.22
N ALA A 209 0.54 -5.48 -18.89
CA ALA A 209 1.36 -4.51 -18.17
C ALA A 209 2.86 -4.74 -18.43
N MET A 210 3.31 -5.99 -18.44
CA MET A 210 4.70 -6.37 -18.72
C MET A 210 5.09 -5.97 -20.15
N LEU A 211 4.24 -6.21 -21.16
CA LEU A 211 4.49 -5.84 -22.55
C LEU A 211 4.62 -4.32 -22.72
N VAL A 212 3.68 -3.55 -22.14
CA VAL A 212 3.69 -2.07 -22.20
C VAL A 212 4.86 -1.48 -21.41
N TRP A 213 5.28 -2.14 -20.32
CA TRP A 213 6.42 -1.70 -19.50
C TRP A 213 7.78 -2.05 -20.12
N SER A 214 7.86 -3.08 -20.96
CA SER A 214 9.12 -3.62 -21.50
C SER A 214 10.04 -2.60 -22.18
N PRO A 215 9.55 -1.60 -22.94
CA PRO A 215 10.41 -0.58 -23.53
C PRO A 215 11.12 0.29 -22.50
N GLN A 216 10.48 0.55 -21.34
CA GLN A 216 11.06 1.37 -20.26
C GLN A 216 12.28 0.67 -19.64
N ALA A 217 12.23 -0.64 -19.49
CA ALA A 217 13.34 -1.42 -18.94
C ALA A 217 14.60 -1.43 -19.83
N ARG A 218 14.46 -1.16 -21.14
CA ARG A 218 15.59 -1.05 -22.07
C ARG A 218 16.30 0.29 -21.98
N HIS A 219 15.59 1.35 -21.60
CA HIS A 219 16.08 2.72 -21.55
C HIS A 219 16.28 3.22 -20.10
N GLY A 220 16.24 2.31 -19.13
CA GLY A 220 16.33 2.64 -17.71
C GLY A 220 17.58 3.44 -17.35
N HIS A 221 17.37 4.52 -16.61
CA HIS A 221 18.43 5.39 -16.15
C HIS A 221 19.26 4.68 -15.08
N GLY A 222 20.58 4.62 -15.28
CA GLY A 222 21.52 4.05 -14.31
C GLY A 222 21.39 4.78 -12.95
N ALA A 223 21.41 4.01 -11.89
CA ALA A 223 21.27 4.50 -10.53
C ALA A 223 22.49 5.32 -10.09
N HIS A 224 22.42 6.64 -10.20
CA HIS A 224 23.27 7.57 -9.45
C HIS A 224 22.39 8.36 -8.49
N GLN A 225 21.90 7.69 -7.44
CA GLN A 225 21.31 8.39 -6.30
C GLN A 225 22.36 8.46 -5.20
N VAL A 226 22.69 9.69 -4.79
CA VAL A 226 23.49 9.94 -3.59
C VAL A 226 22.80 9.25 -2.41
N ALA A 227 23.52 8.36 -1.73
CA ALA A 227 22.97 7.61 -0.61
C ALA A 227 22.94 8.50 0.64
N TYR A 228 21.73 8.76 1.15
CA TYR A 228 21.54 9.38 2.46
C TYR A 228 21.25 8.31 3.52
N ARG A 229 21.90 8.41 4.66
CA ARG A 229 21.66 7.55 5.81
C ARG A 229 20.88 8.30 6.88
N VAL A 230 19.64 7.88 7.12
CA VAL A 230 18.81 8.43 8.19
C VAL A 230 19.02 7.59 9.45
N ARG A 231 19.47 8.24 10.52
CA ARG A 231 19.71 7.62 11.84
C ARG A 231 18.69 8.10 12.86
N GLY A 232 18.34 7.22 13.80
CA GLY A 232 17.45 7.56 14.92
C GLY A 232 15.99 7.21 14.70
N LEU A 233 15.54 6.92 13.48
CA LEU A 233 14.11 6.66 13.15
C LEU A 233 13.48 5.55 14.01
N TRP A 234 14.20 4.46 14.25
CA TRP A 234 13.75 3.33 15.08
C TRP A 234 13.60 3.65 16.57
N ARG A 235 14.18 4.76 17.02
CA ARG A 235 14.08 5.25 18.41
C ARG A 235 13.07 6.38 18.56
N ASP A 236 12.59 6.93 17.46
CA ASP A 236 11.65 8.05 17.47
C ASP A 236 10.22 7.56 17.76
N ARG A 237 9.60 8.15 18.79
CA ARG A 237 8.26 7.79 19.25
C ARG A 237 7.19 8.14 18.23
N LEU A 238 7.35 9.24 17.49
CA LEU A 238 6.40 9.68 16.48
C LEU A 238 6.45 8.75 15.25
N ALA A 239 7.66 8.30 14.86
CA ALA A 239 7.82 7.32 13.78
C ALA A 239 7.08 6.01 14.09
N TRP A 240 7.15 5.53 15.33
CA TRP A 240 6.39 4.37 15.77
C TRP A 240 4.88 4.61 15.80
N GLN A 241 4.41 5.80 16.20
CA GLN A 241 2.99 6.15 16.17
C GLN A 241 2.44 6.13 14.73
N VAL A 242 3.18 6.69 13.77
CA VAL A 242 2.83 6.65 12.34
C VAL A 242 2.83 5.20 11.83
N THR A 243 3.84 4.41 12.18
CA THR A 243 3.98 3.00 11.78
C THR A 243 2.84 2.15 12.31
N LEU A 244 2.49 2.27 13.59
CA LEU A 244 1.42 1.49 14.21
C LEU A 244 0.04 1.92 13.70
N TYR A 245 -0.20 3.21 13.49
CA TYR A 245 -1.42 3.67 12.83
C TYR A 245 -1.55 3.07 11.43
N MET A 246 -0.46 3.11 10.62
CA MET A 246 -0.42 2.51 9.28
C MET A 246 -0.71 1.01 9.34
N GLY A 247 -0.10 0.28 10.28
CA GLY A 247 -0.30 -1.16 10.43
C GLY A 247 -1.72 -1.53 10.84
N LEU A 248 -2.26 -0.88 11.87
CA LEU A 248 -3.58 -1.21 12.42
C LEU A 248 -4.73 -0.88 11.47
N GLN A 249 -4.71 0.31 10.82
CA GLN A 249 -5.71 0.64 9.80
C GLN A 249 -5.59 -0.28 8.57
N SER A 250 -4.37 -0.65 8.18
CA SER A 250 -4.15 -1.58 7.07
C SER A 250 -4.61 -2.99 7.42
N SER A 251 -4.48 -3.41 8.67
CA SER A 251 -5.01 -4.69 9.15
C SER A 251 -6.53 -4.78 8.93
N LEU A 252 -7.29 -3.74 9.29
CA LEU A 252 -8.72 -3.66 9.00
C LEU A 252 -9.00 -3.73 7.50
N ALA A 253 -8.21 -3.05 6.68
CA ALA A 253 -8.36 -3.08 5.22
C ALA A 253 -8.10 -4.49 4.64
N TYR A 254 -7.05 -5.18 5.08
CA TYR A 254 -6.74 -6.52 4.59
C TYR A 254 -7.72 -7.58 5.11
N ILE A 255 -8.32 -7.38 6.29
CA ILE A 255 -9.46 -8.21 6.73
C ILE A 255 -10.63 -8.06 5.76
N VAL A 256 -10.95 -6.83 5.33
CA VAL A 256 -12.02 -6.58 4.34
C VAL A 256 -11.70 -7.28 3.02
N PHE A 257 -10.47 -7.10 2.50
CA PHE A 257 -10.07 -7.75 1.24
C PHE A 257 -10.02 -9.27 1.33
N GLY A 258 -9.73 -9.84 2.50
CA GLY A 258 -9.60 -11.28 2.69
C GLY A 258 -10.90 -11.97 3.10
N TRP A 259 -11.73 -11.33 3.92
CA TRP A 259 -12.83 -12.00 4.60
C TRP A 259 -14.21 -11.38 4.42
N LEU A 260 -14.34 -10.11 3.97
CA LEU A 260 -15.68 -9.50 3.85
C LEU A 260 -16.63 -10.33 2.98
N PRO A 261 -16.23 -10.83 1.79
CA PRO A 261 -17.12 -11.68 1.00
C PRO A 261 -17.55 -12.95 1.77
N SER A 262 -16.63 -13.63 2.46
CA SER A 262 -16.94 -14.83 3.24
C SER A 262 -17.89 -14.53 4.40
N ILE A 263 -17.73 -13.39 5.08
CA ILE A 263 -18.65 -12.91 6.13
C ILE A 263 -20.05 -12.68 5.53
N LEU A 264 -20.15 -12.05 4.37
CA LEU A 264 -21.42 -11.75 3.72
C LEU A 264 -22.10 -13.01 3.17
N ILE A 265 -21.34 -13.98 2.63
CA ILE A 265 -21.85 -15.28 2.22
C ILE A 265 -22.40 -16.03 3.44
N GLY A 266 -21.67 -16.03 4.57
CA GLY A 266 -22.15 -16.60 5.82
C GLY A 266 -23.43 -15.93 6.39
N ARG A 267 -23.75 -14.73 5.90
CA ARG A 267 -25.01 -13.99 6.19
C ARG A 267 -26.11 -14.23 5.16
N GLY A 268 -25.88 -15.07 4.14
CA GLY A 268 -26.88 -15.50 3.16
C GLY A 268 -26.80 -14.82 1.80
N LEU A 269 -25.75 -14.03 1.49
CA LEU A 269 -25.54 -13.51 0.15
C LEU A 269 -24.94 -14.58 -0.77
N SER A 270 -25.22 -14.48 -2.07
CA SER A 270 -24.49 -15.25 -3.07
C SER A 270 -23.02 -14.79 -3.18
N PRO A 271 -22.10 -15.64 -3.61
CA PRO A 271 -20.69 -15.25 -3.83
C PRO A 271 -20.52 -14.07 -4.79
N THR A 272 -21.36 -13.98 -5.82
CA THR A 272 -21.35 -12.86 -6.76
C THR A 272 -21.77 -11.54 -6.08
N GLU A 273 -22.85 -11.55 -5.32
CA GLU A 273 -23.32 -10.36 -4.58
C GLU A 273 -22.30 -9.91 -3.56
N ALA A 274 -21.69 -10.83 -2.82
CA ALA A 274 -20.66 -10.52 -1.83
C ALA A 274 -19.41 -9.88 -2.50
N GLY A 275 -19.00 -10.39 -3.66
CA GLY A 275 -17.93 -9.79 -4.48
C GLY A 275 -18.29 -8.39 -4.99
N LEU A 276 -19.53 -8.18 -5.42
CA LEU A 276 -20.01 -6.86 -5.87
C LEU A 276 -20.05 -5.84 -4.71
N VAL A 277 -20.45 -6.25 -3.52
CA VAL A 277 -20.42 -5.38 -2.31
C VAL A 277 -18.99 -4.96 -1.99
N LEU A 278 -18.03 -5.89 -2.01
CA LEU A 278 -16.62 -5.55 -1.86
C LEU A 278 -16.15 -4.60 -2.95
N SER A 279 -16.46 -4.90 -4.21
CA SER A 279 -16.12 -4.05 -5.36
C SER A 279 -16.66 -2.63 -5.21
N GLY A 280 -17.93 -2.48 -4.87
CA GLY A 280 -18.58 -1.18 -4.63
C GLY A 280 -17.92 -0.40 -3.49
N SER A 281 -17.63 -1.08 -2.36
CA SER A 281 -16.89 -0.47 -1.25
C SER A 281 -15.53 0.06 -1.68
N VAL A 282 -14.77 -0.73 -2.47
CA VAL A 282 -13.44 -0.32 -2.97
C VAL A 282 -13.53 0.85 -3.96
N LEU A 283 -14.54 0.90 -4.81
CA LEU A 283 -14.74 2.04 -5.72
C LEU A 283 -15.03 3.34 -4.95
N VAL A 284 -15.82 3.26 -3.89
CA VAL A 284 -16.11 4.42 -3.03
C VAL A 284 -14.86 4.93 -2.30
N GLN A 285 -13.86 4.09 -2.03
CA GLN A 285 -12.58 4.54 -1.46
C GLN A 285 -11.89 5.62 -2.29
N LEU A 286 -12.11 5.66 -3.61
CA LEU A 286 -11.55 6.70 -4.49
C LEU A 286 -11.93 8.11 -4.04
N ILE A 287 -13.19 8.30 -3.65
CA ILE A 287 -13.73 9.61 -3.25
C ILE A 287 -13.01 10.10 -1.99
N SER A 288 -12.94 9.26 -0.96
CA SER A 288 -12.35 9.63 0.32
C SER A 288 -10.82 9.68 0.29
N SER A 289 -10.17 8.86 -0.52
CA SER A 289 -8.72 8.90 -0.67
C SER A 289 -8.21 10.20 -1.31
N LEU A 290 -9.03 10.84 -2.15
CA LEU A 290 -8.72 12.16 -2.72
C LEU A 290 -9.12 13.30 -1.78
N SER A 291 -10.26 13.21 -1.10
CA SER A 291 -10.81 14.30 -0.28
C SER A 291 -10.23 14.37 1.13
N ALA A 292 -9.93 13.22 1.76
CA ALA A 292 -9.50 13.19 3.15
C ALA A 292 -8.16 13.91 3.41
N PRO A 293 -7.11 13.77 2.59
CA PRO A 293 -5.88 14.53 2.77
C PRO A 293 -6.09 16.04 2.66
N TRP A 294 -6.90 16.47 1.68
CA TRP A 294 -7.22 17.87 1.48
C TRP A 294 -8.00 18.48 2.66
N LEU A 295 -8.98 17.75 3.20
CA LEU A 295 -9.70 18.16 4.40
C LEU A 295 -8.77 18.21 5.64
N ALA A 296 -7.91 17.22 5.79
CA ALA A 296 -6.99 17.12 6.92
C ALA A 296 -5.95 18.24 6.95
N THR A 297 -5.49 18.72 5.79
CA THR A 297 -4.50 19.81 5.70
C THR A 297 -5.08 21.18 6.05
N ARG A 298 -6.41 21.35 6.09
CA ARG A 298 -7.07 22.59 6.51
C ARG A 298 -7.15 22.77 8.03
N GLY A 299 -6.98 21.68 8.80
CA GLY A 299 -7.01 21.74 10.26
C GLY A 299 -5.66 22.14 10.87
N LYS A 300 -5.67 22.55 12.13
CA LYS A 300 -4.44 22.82 12.91
C LYS A 300 -3.60 21.56 13.09
N ASP A 301 -4.26 20.41 13.17
CA ASP A 301 -3.65 19.07 13.23
C ASP A 301 -4.59 18.05 12.55
N GLN A 302 -4.16 16.79 12.43
CA GLN A 302 -4.91 15.76 11.73
C GLN A 302 -5.71 14.83 12.65
N ARG A 303 -5.74 15.10 13.97
CA ARG A 303 -6.38 14.19 14.95
C ARG A 303 -7.87 14.00 14.70
N LEU A 304 -8.60 15.11 14.49
CA LEU A 304 -10.04 15.05 14.24
C LEU A 304 -10.35 14.25 12.96
N ALA A 305 -9.60 14.51 11.88
CA ALA A 305 -9.78 13.78 10.62
C ALA A 305 -9.56 12.27 10.81
N ILE A 306 -8.51 11.87 11.55
CA ILE A 306 -8.22 10.47 11.85
C ILE A 306 -9.37 9.83 12.64
N VAL A 307 -9.86 10.48 13.69
CA VAL A 307 -10.98 9.95 14.49
C VAL A 307 -12.23 9.77 13.64
N VAL A 308 -12.58 10.77 12.83
CA VAL A 308 -13.78 10.73 11.97
C VAL A 308 -13.68 9.58 10.97
N VAL A 309 -12.59 9.45 10.21
CA VAL A 309 -12.49 8.39 9.20
C VAL A 309 -12.41 7.00 9.84
N MET A 310 -11.80 6.88 11.04
CA MET A 310 -11.77 5.62 11.79
C MET A 310 -13.16 5.23 12.30
N LEU A 311 -13.93 6.17 12.83
CA LEU A 311 -15.31 5.92 13.28
C LEU A 311 -16.21 5.52 12.10
N VAL A 312 -16.07 6.19 10.95
CA VAL A 312 -16.79 5.82 9.72
C VAL A 312 -16.40 4.41 9.26
N THR A 313 -15.11 4.06 9.30
CA THR A 313 -14.62 2.70 8.97
C THR A 313 -15.23 1.66 9.92
N LEU A 314 -15.16 1.88 11.22
CA LEU A 314 -15.70 0.95 12.22
C LEU A 314 -17.22 0.81 12.10
N SER A 315 -17.94 1.91 11.89
CA SER A 315 -19.39 1.88 11.65
C SER A 315 -19.73 1.03 10.44
N GLY A 316 -19.01 1.21 9.32
CA GLY A 316 -19.16 0.38 8.12
C GLY A 316 -18.87 -1.10 8.38
N LEU A 317 -17.78 -1.43 9.09
CA LEU A 317 -17.42 -2.80 9.45
C LEU A 317 -18.48 -3.47 10.34
N PHE A 318 -18.89 -2.80 11.40
CA PHE A 318 -19.93 -3.33 12.31
C PHE A 318 -21.29 -3.43 11.60
N GLY A 319 -21.62 -2.46 10.74
CA GLY A 319 -22.81 -2.52 9.91
C GLY A 319 -22.80 -3.71 8.95
N CYS A 320 -21.71 -3.94 8.25
CA CYS A 320 -21.54 -5.13 7.38
C CYS A 320 -21.58 -6.43 8.17
N LEU A 321 -21.15 -6.45 9.43
CA LEU A 321 -21.12 -7.66 10.26
C LEU A 321 -22.45 -7.96 10.96
N TYR A 322 -23.16 -6.94 11.49
CA TYR A 322 -24.30 -7.15 12.41
C TYR A 322 -25.62 -6.55 11.94
N ALA A 323 -25.61 -5.48 11.11
CA ALA A 323 -26.84 -4.79 10.74
C ALA A 323 -27.69 -5.62 9.74
N PRO A 324 -29.01 -5.34 9.61
CA PRO A 324 -29.84 -6.02 8.62
C PRO A 324 -29.31 -5.91 7.20
N ILE A 325 -29.44 -6.99 6.41
CA ILE A 325 -28.95 -7.06 5.02
C ILE A 325 -29.61 -6.00 4.13
N SER A 326 -30.83 -5.59 4.43
CA SER A 326 -31.54 -4.51 3.68
C SER A 326 -30.77 -3.19 3.60
N GLY A 327 -29.93 -2.89 4.60
CA GLY A 327 -29.06 -1.70 4.64
C GLY A 327 -27.62 -1.93 4.22
N LEU A 328 -27.27 -3.10 3.73
CA LEU A 328 -25.88 -3.53 3.51
C LEU A 328 -25.09 -2.57 2.59
N TRP A 329 -25.68 -2.12 1.51
CA TRP A 329 -25.03 -1.17 0.58
C TRP A 329 -24.68 0.16 1.26
N GLY A 330 -25.52 0.65 2.16
CA GLY A 330 -25.20 1.85 2.96
C GLY A 330 -23.98 1.64 3.84
N TRP A 331 -23.89 0.49 4.51
CA TRP A 331 -22.73 0.14 5.32
C TRP A 331 -21.47 -0.09 4.50
N ALA A 332 -21.58 -0.71 3.33
CA ALA A 332 -20.46 -0.88 2.38
C ALA A 332 -19.93 0.47 1.85
N ILE A 333 -20.82 1.43 1.57
CA ILE A 333 -20.44 2.80 1.19
C ILE A 333 -19.69 3.48 2.34
N LEU A 334 -20.23 3.43 3.57
CA LEU A 334 -19.54 3.99 4.75
C LEU A 334 -18.17 3.33 4.95
N LEU A 335 -18.09 2.01 4.81
CA LEU A 335 -16.83 1.28 4.91
C LEU A 335 -15.82 1.78 3.87
N GLY A 336 -16.24 1.93 2.62
CA GLY A 336 -15.38 2.44 1.55
C GLY A 336 -14.90 3.87 1.82
N LEU A 337 -15.78 4.78 2.21
CA LEU A 337 -15.42 6.15 2.59
C LEU A 337 -14.42 6.16 3.75
N GLY A 338 -14.66 5.37 4.79
CA GLY A 338 -13.76 5.27 5.92
C GLY A 338 -12.38 4.75 5.52
N GLN A 339 -12.30 3.60 4.86
CA GLN A 339 -11.04 2.95 4.51
C GLN A 339 -10.19 3.76 3.53
N GLY A 340 -10.78 4.38 2.51
CA GLY A 340 -10.05 5.28 1.62
C GLY A 340 -9.44 6.46 2.37
N GLY A 341 -10.22 7.05 3.30
CA GLY A 341 -9.76 8.15 4.15
C GLY A 341 -8.63 7.74 5.11
N THR A 342 -8.75 6.60 5.80
CA THR A 342 -7.73 6.13 6.76
C THR A 342 -6.39 5.86 6.08
N PHE A 343 -6.42 5.22 4.90
CA PHE A 343 -5.21 4.92 4.14
C PHE A 343 -4.55 6.20 3.60
N ALA A 344 -5.33 7.09 3.01
CA ALA A 344 -4.83 8.34 2.46
C ALA A 344 -4.22 9.24 3.56
N LEU A 345 -4.85 9.29 4.75
CA LEU A 345 -4.31 10.01 5.90
C LEU A 345 -3.01 9.38 6.41
N ALA A 346 -2.90 8.04 6.42
CA ALA A 346 -1.66 7.38 6.83
C ALA A 346 -0.47 7.77 5.94
N LEU A 347 -0.68 7.81 4.61
CA LEU A 347 0.33 8.29 3.66
C LEU A 347 0.63 9.79 3.84
N THR A 348 -0.40 10.61 4.04
CA THR A 348 -0.26 12.05 4.30
C THR A 348 0.57 12.31 5.56
N LEU A 349 0.34 11.56 6.64
CA LEU A 349 1.11 11.68 7.87
C LEU A 349 2.59 11.36 7.66
N ILE A 350 2.93 10.35 6.86
CA ILE A 350 4.33 10.04 6.53
C ILE A 350 5.03 11.28 5.95
N VAL A 351 4.39 11.94 4.99
CA VAL A 351 4.95 13.14 4.34
C VAL A 351 5.01 14.31 5.32
N MET A 352 3.92 14.59 6.04
CA MET A 352 3.81 15.74 6.94
C MET A 352 4.66 15.62 8.21
N ARG A 353 5.05 14.42 8.62
CA ARG A 353 5.92 14.18 9.81
C ARG A 353 7.39 14.12 9.45
N SER A 354 7.73 14.22 8.17
CA SER A 354 9.11 14.19 7.65
C SER A 354 9.57 15.60 7.32
N LYS A 355 10.81 15.95 7.74
CA LYS A 355 11.41 17.26 7.43
C LYS A 355 11.84 17.37 5.97
N ASP A 356 12.31 16.28 5.39
CA ASP A 356 12.82 16.21 4.02
C ASP A 356 12.39 14.92 3.31
N SER A 357 12.69 14.81 2.03
CA SER A 357 12.32 13.68 1.19
C SER A 357 13.01 12.36 1.59
N HIS A 358 14.24 12.44 2.10
CA HIS A 358 14.99 11.24 2.53
C HIS A 358 14.40 10.66 3.82
N VAL A 359 14.04 11.53 4.77
CA VAL A 359 13.33 11.14 5.99
C VAL A 359 11.97 10.57 5.63
N ALA A 360 11.23 11.17 4.68
CA ALA A 360 9.94 10.67 4.22
C ALA A 360 10.05 9.26 3.60
N ALA A 361 11.06 9.01 2.77
CA ALA A 361 11.29 7.70 2.17
C ALA A 361 11.62 6.63 3.22
N ASN A 362 12.46 6.95 4.20
CA ASN A 362 12.83 6.03 5.28
C ASN A 362 11.65 5.76 6.23
N LEU A 363 10.88 6.80 6.61
CA LEU A 363 9.66 6.66 7.41
C LEU A 363 8.60 5.84 6.67
N SER A 364 8.44 6.06 5.36
CA SER A 364 7.55 5.28 4.50
C SER A 364 7.97 3.80 4.46
N SER A 365 9.27 3.52 4.31
CA SER A 365 9.80 2.15 4.33
C SER A 365 9.55 1.47 5.68
N MET A 366 9.76 2.16 6.81
CA MET A 366 9.46 1.66 8.14
C MET A 366 7.95 1.43 8.31
N ALA A 367 7.12 2.43 7.99
CA ALA A 367 5.67 2.37 8.18
C ALA A 367 5.01 1.30 7.32
N GLN A 368 5.45 1.12 6.07
CA GLN A 368 4.90 0.10 5.17
C GLN A 368 5.51 -1.29 5.47
N GLY A 369 6.82 -1.40 5.65
CA GLY A 369 7.47 -2.68 5.94
C GLY A 369 6.97 -3.30 7.24
N VAL A 370 7.17 -2.60 8.37
CA VAL A 370 6.73 -3.06 9.69
C VAL A 370 5.20 -3.04 9.80
N GLY A 371 4.57 -1.96 9.32
CA GLY A 371 3.11 -1.81 9.39
C GLY A 371 2.37 -2.91 8.64
N TYR A 372 2.75 -3.26 7.42
CA TYR A 372 2.09 -4.34 6.66
C TYR A 372 2.41 -5.73 7.22
N THR A 373 3.61 -5.93 7.77
CA THR A 373 3.93 -7.16 8.49
C THR A 373 3.00 -7.36 9.69
N LEU A 374 2.78 -6.30 10.48
CA LEU A 374 1.79 -6.33 11.57
C LEU A 374 0.36 -6.48 11.05
N ALA A 375 0.02 -5.78 9.96
CA ALA A 375 -1.30 -5.82 9.35
C ALA A 375 -1.71 -7.23 8.90
N SER A 376 -0.75 -8.06 8.49
CA SER A 376 -1.01 -9.43 8.07
C SER A 376 -1.59 -10.31 9.17
N MET A 377 -1.35 -9.97 10.45
CA MET A 377 -1.92 -10.69 11.58
C MET A 377 -3.44 -10.56 11.68
N GLY A 378 -4.04 -9.51 11.12
CA GLY A 378 -5.49 -9.31 11.14
C GLY A 378 -6.28 -10.38 10.41
N PRO A 379 -6.05 -10.63 9.11
CA PRO A 379 -6.71 -11.71 8.38
C PRO A 379 -6.49 -13.09 9.01
N PHE A 380 -5.29 -13.36 9.52
CA PHE A 380 -4.98 -14.60 10.23
C PHE A 380 -5.83 -14.74 11.50
N ALA A 381 -5.89 -13.70 12.33
CA ALA A 381 -6.68 -13.69 13.56
C ALA A 381 -8.16 -13.89 13.28
N VAL A 382 -8.71 -13.32 12.20
CA VAL A 382 -10.12 -13.55 11.80
C VAL A 382 -10.35 -15.00 11.44
N GLY A 383 -9.48 -15.63 10.64
CA GLY A 383 -9.58 -17.04 10.30
C GLY A 383 -9.55 -17.94 11.55
N LEU A 384 -8.59 -17.66 12.45
CA LEU A 384 -8.45 -18.42 13.71
C LEU A 384 -9.69 -18.27 14.62
N VAL A 385 -10.20 -17.04 14.79
CA VAL A 385 -11.39 -16.80 15.62
C VAL A 385 -12.61 -17.47 15.01
N HIS A 386 -12.76 -17.41 13.68
CA HIS A 386 -13.85 -18.13 13.00
C HIS A 386 -13.77 -19.65 13.21
N ASP A 387 -12.58 -20.23 13.11
CA ASP A 387 -12.34 -21.67 13.31
C ASP A 387 -12.69 -22.11 14.74
N LEU A 388 -12.30 -21.31 15.74
CA LEU A 388 -12.53 -21.59 17.15
C LEU A 388 -13.99 -21.39 17.61
N THR A 389 -14.69 -20.42 17.02
CA THR A 389 -16.06 -20.03 17.46
C THR A 389 -17.16 -20.57 16.55
N GLY A 390 -16.83 -21.09 15.37
CA GLY A 390 -17.77 -21.57 14.37
C GLY A 390 -18.64 -20.49 13.74
N GLY A 391 -18.26 -19.18 13.88
CA GLY A 391 -19.08 -18.09 13.36
C GLY A 391 -18.36 -16.74 13.27
N TRP A 392 -19.05 -15.76 12.68
CA TRP A 392 -18.48 -14.42 12.42
C TRP A 392 -18.70 -13.42 13.57
N ALA A 393 -19.60 -13.71 14.52
CA ALA A 393 -19.97 -12.74 15.57
C ALA A 393 -18.78 -12.28 16.43
N ALA A 394 -17.84 -13.17 16.75
CA ALA A 394 -16.68 -12.85 17.55
C ALA A 394 -15.63 -11.96 16.81
N VAL A 395 -15.69 -11.89 15.48
CA VAL A 395 -14.77 -11.08 14.66
C VAL A 395 -14.91 -9.58 14.96
N GLY A 396 -16.09 -9.14 15.43
CA GLY A 396 -16.30 -7.77 15.86
C GLY A 396 -15.35 -7.30 16.95
N TRP A 397 -14.90 -8.18 17.84
CA TRP A 397 -13.88 -7.85 18.85
C TRP A 397 -12.53 -7.51 18.22
N ILE A 398 -12.15 -8.20 17.15
CA ILE A 398 -10.93 -7.88 16.39
C ILE A 398 -11.05 -6.48 15.79
N PHE A 399 -12.21 -6.15 15.20
CA PHE A 399 -12.46 -4.80 14.65
C PHE A 399 -12.36 -3.72 15.72
N ALA A 400 -12.94 -3.97 16.90
CA ALA A 400 -12.90 -3.04 18.02
C ALA A 400 -11.45 -2.80 18.50
N VAL A 401 -10.69 -3.86 18.75
CA VAL A 401 -9.30 -3.77 19.26
C VAL A 401 -8.40 -3.04 18.25
N LEU A 402 -8.45 -3.45 16.97
CA LEU A 402 -7.65 -2.82 15.92
C LEU A 402 -8.07 -1.36 15.69
N GLY A 403 -9.37 -1.08 15.70
CA GLY A 403 -9.89 0.27 15.50
C GLY A 403 -9.55 1.23 16.63
N VAL A 404 -9.73 0.80 17.89
CA VAL A 404 -9.33 1.60 19.07
C VAL A 404 -7.82 1.83 19.06
N GLY A 405 -7.02 0.79 18.81
CA GLY A 405 -5.58 0.92 18.68
C GLY A 405 -5.17 1.91 17.59
N ALA A 406 -5.81 1.84 16.41
CA ALA A 406 -5.55 2.78 15.31
C ALA A 406 -5.91 4.22 15.70
N ILE A 407 -7.02 4.44 16.43
CA ILE A 407 -7.37 5.78 16.94
C ILE A 407 -6.30 6.28 17.92
N VAL A 408 -5.88 5.46 18.88
CA VAL A 408 -4.89 5.85 19.90
C VAL A 408 -3.56 6.26 19.27
N PHE A 409 -3.00 5.41 18.40
CA PHE A 409 -1.74 5.72 17.72
C PHE A 409 -1.92 6.83 16.67
N GLY A 410 -3.08 6.89 16.01
CA GLY A 410 -3.44 7.95 15.09
C GLY A 410 -3.52 9.32 15.74
N LEU A 411 -4.09 9.43 16.95
CA LEU A 411 -4.11 10.67 17.74
C LEU A 411 -2.67 11.13 18.09
N GLY A 412 -1.77 10.19 18.35
CA GLY A 412 -0.36 10.48 18.55
C GLY A 412 0.33 10.99 17.29
N ALA A 413 0.12 10.30 16.16
CA ALA A 413 0.68 10.62 14.85
C ALA A 413 0.09 11.90 14.23
N GLY A 414 -1.17 12.23 14.56
CA GLY A 414 -1.89 13.40 14.06
C GLY A 414 -1.44 14.74 14.63
N ARG A 415 -0.53 14.78 15.63
CA ARG A 415 0.02 16.02 16.20
C ARG A 415 0.95 16.72 15.20
N SER A 416 0.93 18.06 15.14
CA SER A 416 1.80 18.86 14.25
C SER A 416 3.27 18.85 14.74
N LEU A 417 3.91 17.68 14.64
CA LEU A 417 5.30 17.43 15.02
C LEU A 417 6.04 16.77 13.86
N HIS A 418 7.39 16.84 13.87
CA HIS A 418 8.24 16.09 12.92
C HIS A 418 9.06 15.05 13.69
N VAL A 419 9.41 13.96 13.00
CA VAL A 419 10.30 12.93 13.53
C VAL A 419 11.68 13.53 13.83
N GLN A 420 12.27 13.13 14.96
CA GLN A 420 13.56 13.62 15.43
C GLN A 420 14.67 12.68 14.95
N VAL A 421 15.20 12.97 13.75
CA VAL A 421 16.21 12.12 13.08
C VAL A 421 17.31 12.99 12.47
N VAL A 422 18.48 12.39 12.26
CA VAL A 422 19.61 13.00 11.58
C VAL A 422 19.76 12.34 10.22
N SER A 423 19.77 13.15 9.15
CA SER A 423 20.08 12.70 7.79
C SER A 423 21.53 13.08 7.47
N GLU A 424 22.38 12.11 7.18
CA GLU A 424 23.78 12.28 6.80
C GLU A 424 23.99 11.81 5.37
N ARG A 425 24.74 12.59 4.56
CA ARG A 425 25.18 12.17 3.22
C ARG A 425 26.28 11.10 3.38
N VAL A 426 26.16 9.98 2.68
CA VAL A 426 27.13 8.87 2.73
C VAL A 426 27.94 8.82 1.45
#